data_f07c4b7d2f240fb5d016b9e092574445
#
_entry.id   f07c4b7d2f240fb5d016b9e092574445
#
_cell.length_a   1.000
_cell.length_b   1.000
_cell.length_c   1.000
_cell.angle_alpha   90.00
_cell.angle_beta   90.00
_cell.angle_gamma   90.00
#
_symmetry.space_group_name_H-M   'P 1'
#
loop_
_entity.id
_entity.type
_entity.pdbx_description
1 polymer ?
#
loop_
_entity_poly.entity_id
_entity_poly.type
_entity_poly.pdbx_seq_one_letter_code
_entity_poly.pdbx_strand_id
1 'polypeptide(L)'
;MSDQGARLSVVATADGWTVEGEIDAHSADSLAKALSQLPDVPKVVADFAGVSFMDSSGLRVLVDAAMQASNAGKTFVIAKPQVAIRRVVEISGLSELVRFVD
;
A
#
# COMPACT_ATOMS: atom_id res chain seq x y z
N MET A 1 -23.26 11.01 -3.80
CA MET A 1 -22.97 10.57 -3.44
C MET A 1 -22.12 9.65 -3.13
N SER A 2 -22.17 9.05 -3.35
CA SER A 2 -21.39 7.92 -3.11
C SER A 2 -20.01 8.16 -2.70
N ASP A 3 -19.56 9.29 -2.84
CA ASP A 3 -18.22 9.60 -2.49
C ASP A 3 -18.01 9.76 -1.04
N GLN A 4 -19.05 9.78 -0.27
CA GLN A 4 -18.88 10.00 1.11
C GLN A 4 -18.00 9.02 1.75
N GLY A 5 -17.94 7.83 1.23
CA GLY A 5 -17.11 6.83 1.80
C GLY A 5 -15.76 6.75 1.13
N ALA A 6 -15.58 7.52 0.08
CA ALA A 6 -14.41 7.35 -0.76
C ALA A 6 -13.24 8.19 -0.23
N ARG A 7 -12.76 7.81 0.93
CA ARG A 7 -11.57 8.43 1.46
C ARG A 7 -10.32 7.88 0.83
N LEU A 8 -10.45 6.81 0.08
CA LEU A 8 -9.32 6.13 -0.52
C LEU A 8 -9.58 5.89 -1.99
N SER A 9 -8.61 6.20 -2.80
CA SER A 9 -8.62 5.89 -4.22
C SER A 9 -7.42 5.01 -4.52
N VAL A 10 -7.65 3.88 -5.21
CA VAL A 10 -6.59 2.98 -5.63
C VAL A 10 -6.77 2.74 -7.12
N VAL A 11 -5.79 3.16 -7.90
CA VAL A 11 -5.84 3.03 -9.35
C VAL A 11 -4.69 2.14 -9.79
N ALA A 12 -5.02 1.10 -10.56
CA ALA A 12 -4.00 0.18 -11.06
C ALA A 12 -3.12 0.85 -12.10
N THR A 13 -1.85 0.56 -12.04
CA THR A 13 -0.86 1.01 -13.03
C THR A 13 -0.19 -0.21 -13.63
N ALA A 14 0.73 0.01 -14.57
CA ALA A 14 1.40 -1.11 -15.23
C ALA A 14 2.20 -1.98 -14.25
N ASP A 15 2.76 -1.38 -13.19
CA ASP A 15 3.62 -2.09 -12.26
C ASP A 15 3.08 -2.08 -10.83
N GLY A 16 1.84 -1.68 -10.62
CA GLY A 16 1.28 -1.68 -9.28
C GLY A 16 0.07 -0.79 -9.16
N TRP A 17 0.15 0.21 -8.29
CA TRP A 17 -1.01 1.05 -7.98
C TRP A 17 -0.59 2.46 -7.59
N THR A 18 -1.48 3.41 -7.84
CA THR A 18 -1.42 4.75 -7.25
C THR A 18 -2.49 4.79 -6.15
N VAL A 19 -2.07 5.10 -4.93
CA VAL A 19 -2.95 5.11 -3.76
C VAL A 19 -3.03 6.54 -3.23
N GLU A 20 -4.25 7.03 -3.02
CA GLU A 20 -4.46 8.38 -2.51
C GLU A 20 -5.54 8.39 -1.46
N GLY A 21 -5.36 9.18 -0.41
CA GLY A 21 -6.36 9.37 0.62
C GLY A 21 -5.95 8.84 1.96
N GLU A 22 -6.92 8.31 2.70
CA GLU A 22 -6.71 7.83 4.07
C GLU A 22 -6.98 6.34 4.14
N ILE A 23 -6.09 5.63 4.80
CA ILE A 23 -6.24 4.19 4.98
C ILE A 23 -6.62 3.91 6.42
N ASP A 24 -7.87 3.57 6.64
CA ASP A 24 -8.41 3.28 7.96
C ASP A 24 -9.26 2.02 7.88
N ALA A 25 -9.98 1.72 8.96
CA ALA A 25 -10.77 0.49 9.02
C ALA A 25 -11.85 0.45 7.94
N HIS A 26 -12.36 1.61 7.52
CA HIS A 26 -13.40 1.65 6.48
C HIS A 26 -12.85 1.40 5.09
N SER A 27 -11.62 1.80 4.83
CA SER A 27 -11.03 1.70 3.49
C SER A 27 -10.08 0.52 3.34
N ALA A 28 -9.71 -0.13 4.45
CA ALA A 28 -8.71 -1.20 4.40
C ALA A 28 -9.11 -2.34 3.48
N ASP A 29 -10.40 -2.72 3.47
CA ASP A 29 -10.85 -3.82 2.62
C ASP A 29 -10.70 -3.50 1.14
N SER A 30 -11.00 -2.27 0.76
CA SER A 30 -10.82 -1.84 -0.64
C SER A 30 -9.36 -1.90 -1.04
N LEU A 31 -8.47 -1.46 -0.16
CA LEU A 31 -7.04 -1.54 -0.41
C LEU A 31 -6.60 -3.00 -0.54
N ALA A 32 -7.06 -3.85 0.38
CA ALA A 32 -6.70 -5.26 0.37
C ALA A 32 -7.10 -5.93 -0.94
N LYS A 33 -8.31 -5.64 -1.41
CA LYS A 33 -8.78 -6.18 -2.67
C LYS A 33 -7.88 -5.78 -3.83
N ALA A 34 -7.55 -4.49 -3.89
CA ALA A 34 -6.71 -3.99 -4.97
C ALA A 34 -5.33 -4.63 -4.93
N LEU A 35 -4.72 -4.69 -3.74
CA LEU A 35 -3.37 -5.21 -3.60
C LEU A 35 -3.28 -6.73 -3.74
N SER A 36 -4.41 -7.42 -3.66
CA SER A 36 -4.42 -8.88 -3.80
C SER A 36 -4.14 -9.33 -5.22
N GLN A 37 -4.24 -8.42 -6.19
CA GLN A 37 -4.00 -8.75 -7.59
C GLN A 37 -2.66 -8.18 -8.02
N LEU A 38 -1.61 -8.93 -7.79
CA LEU A 38 -0.26 -8.49 -8.12
C LEU A 38 -0.07 -8.44 -9.63
N PRO A 39 0.49 -7.35 -10.15
CA PRO A 39 0.85 -7.32 -11.56
C PRO A 39 1.98 -8.29 -11.84
N ASP A 40 2.07 -8.72 -13.09
CA ASP A 40 3.08 -9.70 -13.50
C ASP A 40 4.38 -9.01 -13.84
N VAL A 41 5.01 -8.45 -12.83
CA VAL A 41 6.29 -7.77 -12.93
C VAL A 41 7.12 -8.16 -11.72
N PRO A 42 8.44 -8.11 -11.80
CA PRO A 42 9.28 -8.51 -10.65
C PRO A 42 9.28 -7.51 -9.51
N LYS A 43 8.98 -6.24 -9.80
CA LYS A 43 8.98 -5.20 -8.79
C LYS A 43 7.62 -4.52 -8.80
N VAL A 44 6.87 -4.71 -7.73
CA VAL A 44 5.51 -4.20 -7.62
C VAL A 44 5.54 -2.90 -6.84
N VAL A 45 4.99 -1.84 -7.39
CA VAL A 45 5.13 -0.48 -6.85
C VAL A 45 3.78 0.07 -6.40
N ALA A 46 3.69 0.46 -5.15
CA ALA A 46 2.55 1.20 -4.63
C ALA A 46 3.00 2.65 -4.40
N ASP A 47 2.46 3.55 -5.20
CA ASP A 47 2.78 4.97 -5.08
C ASP A 47 1.92 5.56 -3.98
N PHE A 48 2.55 6.00 -2.91
CA PHE A 48 1.87 6.51 -1.72
C PHE A 48 1.98 8.03 -1.57
N ALA A 49 2.40 8.72 -2.61
CA ALA A 49 2.57 10.18 -2.51
C ALA A 49 1.30 10.88 -2.00
N GLY A 50 0.14 10.36 -2.38
CA GLY A 50 -1.14 10.96 -1.97
C GLY A 50 -1.77 10.35 -0.73
N VAL A 51 -1.08 9.47 -0.02
CA VAL A 51 -1.62 8.88 1.22
C VAL A 51 -1.28 9.78 2.39
N SER A 52 -2.31 10.34 3.03
CA SER A 52 -2.13 11.31 4.11
C SER A 52 -2.28 10.70 5.50
N PHE A 53 -2.86 9.51 5.60
CA PHE A 53 -3.10 8.88 6.89
C PHE A 53 -3.15 7.36 6.72
N MET A 54 -2.61 6.65 7.71
CA MET A 54 -2.73 5.20 7.75
C MET A 54 -2.69 4.76 9.20
N ASP A 55 -3.66 3.93 9.59
CA ASP A 55 -3.67 3.33 10.92
C ASP A 55 -3.26 1.85 10.84
N SER A 56 -3.45 1.13 11.94
CA SER A 56 -3.04 -0.27 12.00
C SER A 56 -3.80 -1.16 11.03
N SER A 57 -5.03 -0.78 10.65
CA SER A 57 -5.77 -1.55 9.66
C SER A 57 -5.06 -1.55 8.31
N GLY A 58 -4.56 -0.37 7.91
CA GLY A 58 -3.80 -0.24 6.68
C GLY A 58 -2.47 -0.95 6.76
N LEU A 59 -1.82 -0.85 7.91
CA LEU A 59 -0.54 -1.52 8.10
C LEU A 59 -0.69 -3.03 7.89
N ARG A 60 -1.76 -3.62 8.43
CA ARG A 60 -2.02 -5.05 8.27
C ARG A 60 -2.16 -5.41 6.78
N VAL A 61 -2.86 -4.58 6.02
CA VAL A 61 -3.02 -4.82 4.58
C VAL A 61 -1.67 -4.81 3.88
N LEU A 62 -0.80 -3.86 4.25
CA LEU A 62 0.53 -3.79 3.67
C LEU A 62 1.37 -5.01 4.02
N VAL A 63 1.26 -5.50 5.25
CA VAL A 63 1.98 -6.71 5.66
C VAL A 63 1.56 -7.88 4.78
N ASP A 64 0.26 -8.08 4.62
CA ASP A 64 -0.26 -9.18 3.82
C ASP A 64 0.18 -9.06 2.36
N ALA A 65 0.13 -7.86 1.81
CA ALA A 65 0.52 -7.64 0.42
C ALA A 65 2.02 -7.88 0.23
N ALA A 66 2.83 -7.41 1.16
CA ALA A 66 4.27 -7.58 1.06
C ALA A 66 4.66 -9.05 1.19
N MET A 67 3.98 -9.79 2.06
CA MET A 67 4.24 -11.22 2.21
C MET A 67 3.81 -11.98 0.96
N GLN A 68 2.67 -11.61 0.39
CA GLN A 68 2.19 -12.23 -0.83
C GLN A 68 3.18 -11.99 -1.98
N ALA A 69 3.68 -10.78 -2.10
CA ALA A 69 4.67 -10.45 -3.12
C ALA A 69 5.94 -11.26 -2.91
N SER A 70 6.41 -11.34 -1.68
CA SER A 70 7.61 -12.10 -1.34
C SER A 70 7.44 -13.57 -1.72
N ASN A 71 6.29 -14.15 -1.40
CA ASN A 71 6.02 -15.54 -1.73
C ASN A 71 5.97 -15.78 -3.24
N ALA A 72 5.64 -14.75 -4.00
CA ALA A 72 5.61 -14.82 -5.46
C ALA A 72 6.96 -14.47 -6.09
N GLY A 73 8.00 -14.27 -5.27
CA GLY A 73 9.32 -13.92 -5.77
C GLY A 73 9.44 -12.48 -6.23
N LYS A 74 8.55 -11.61 -5.75
CA LYS A 74 8.51 -10.23 -6.18
C LYS A 74 9.00 -9.30 -5.05
N THR A 75 9.47 -8.12 -5.45
CA THR A 75 9.84 -7.07 -4.50
C THR A 75 8.66 -6.10 -4.38
N PHE A 76 8.25 -5.78 -3.17
CA PHE A 76 7.19 -4.80 -2.93
C PHE A 76 7.83 -3.45 -2.61
N VAL A 77 7.49 -2.45 -3.39
CA VAL A 77 8.05 -1.10 -3.26
C VAL A 77 6.95 -0.13 -2.86
N ILE A 78 7.23 0.68 -1.85
CA ILE A 78 6.37 1.82 -1.50
C ILE A 78 7.10 3.06 -1.97
N ALA A 79 6.49 3.75 -2.94
CA ALA A 79 7.11 4.92 -3.55
C ALA A 79 6.56 6.20 -2.95
N LYS A 80 7.43 7.12 -2.66
CA LYS A 80 7.11 8.48 -2.22
C LYS A 80 6.22 8.54 -0.99
N PRO A 81 6.46 7.72 0.03
CA PRO A 81 5.61 7.78 1.23
C PRO A 81 5.85 9.09 1.97
N GLN A 82 4.79 9.67 2.51
CA GLN A 82 4.95 10.80 3.40
C GLN A 82 5.68 10.35 4.66
N VAL A 83 6.36 11.26 5.31
CA VAL A 83 7.25 10.93 6.42
C VAL A 83 6.52 10.13 7.52
N ALA A 84 5.31 10.56 7.88
CA ALA A 84 4.57 9.89 8.93
C ALA A 84 4.22 8.45 8.56
N ILE A 85 3.89 8.21 7.29
CA ILE A 85 3.53 6.89 6.80
C ILE A 85 4.76 5.98 6.80
N ARG A 86 5.87 6.49 6.31
CA ARG A 86 7.11 5.73 6.28
C ARG A 86 7.52 5.32 7.70
N ARG A 87 7.37 6.23 8.66
CA ARG A 87 7.74 5.96 10.04
C ARG A 87 6.92 4.82 10.63
N VAL A 88 5.60 4.82 10.36
CA VAL A 88 4.73 3.75 10.86
C VAL A 88 5.18 2.40 10.31
N VAL A 89 5.51 2.34 9.03
CA VAL A 89 5.96 1.11 8.40
C VAL A 89 7.31 0.66 8.99
N GLU A 90 8.22 1.60 9.20
CA GLU A 90 9.54 1.27 9.75
C GLU A 90 9.44 0.75 11.18
N ILE A 91 8.61 1.38 12.01
CA ILE A 91 8.45 0.97 13.40
C ILE A 91 7.85 -0.42 13.51
N SER A 92 7.01 -0.80 12.57
CA SER A 92 6.35 -2.10 12.61
C SER A 92 7.26 -3.26 12.29
N GLY A 93 8.46 -3.01 11.77
CA GLY A 93 9.36 -4.06 11.31
C GLY A 93 9.09 -4.50 9.89
N LEU A 94 8.07 -3.95 9.25
CA LEU A 94 7.71 -4.32 7.89
C LEU A 94 8.76 -3.89 6.89
N SER A 95 9.65 -2.99 7.28
CA SER A 95 10.68 -2.48 6.38
C SER A 95 11.61 -3.58 5.85
N GLU A 96 11.60 -4.76 6.46
CA GLU A 96 12.37 -5.88 5.92
C GLU A 96 11.70 -6.51 4.71
N LEU A 97 10.39 -6.30 4.55
CA LEU A 97 9.62 -6.89 3.47
C LEU A 97 9.33 -5.91 2.35
N VAL A 98 9.59 -4.64 2.54
CA VAL A 98 9.30 -3.62 1.54
C VAL A 98 10.53 -2.78 1.29
N ARG A 99 10.55 -2.15 0.11
CA ARG A 99 11.56 -1.14 -0.21
C ARG A 99 10.88 0.20 -0.31
N PHE A 100 11.57 1.23 0.16
CA PHE A 100 11.09 2.59 -0.01
C PHE A 100 11.87 3.27 -1.13
N VAL A 101 11.19 4.02 -1.98
CA VAL A 101 11.84 4.89 -2.96
C VAL A 101 11.16 6.25 -2.88
N ASP A 102 11.93 7.30 -3.06
CA ASP A 102 11.41 8.67 -2.99
C ASP A 102 10.96 9.17 -4.34
#